data_7261c832f5e217a8a1f5489766b82cba
#
_entry.id   7261c832f5e217a8a1f5489766b82cba
#
_cell.length_a   1.000
_cell.length_b   1.000
_cell.length_c   1.000
_cell.angle_alpha   90.00
_cell.angle_beta   90.00
_cell.angle_gamma   90.00
#
_symmetry.space_group_name_H-M   'P 1'
#
loop_
_entity.id
_entity.type
_entity.pdbx_description
1 polymer ?
#
loop_
_entity_poly.entity_id
_entity_poly.type
_entity_poly.pdbx_seq_one_letter_code
_entity_poly.pdbx_strand_id
1 'polypeptide(L)'
;VNPEGPNGEPDPLKSAHDVRVTFKRMAMNDEETVALVAGGHTFGKAHGAADPDEFVGPEPHGAPMEEMSTGWKNTYKSGVLNDAITSGIEGPWTPNPIQWDADFFDVLLNYDWELTKSPAGAHQWTPTAASNARTAPTAGDANERQALMMTTADMALKRDPEFLKISQRFHDDHAAFEDAFARAWYKLTHR
;
A
#
# COMPACT_ATOMS: atom_id res chain seq x y z
N VAL A 1 4.90 6.49 -8.90
CA VAL A 1 5.60 6.61 -7.59
C VAL A 1 6.32 5.31 -7.31
N ASN A 2 7.59 5.37 -6.96
CA ASN A 2 8.32 4.20 -6.50
C ASN A 2 7.92 3.94 -5.02
N PRO A 3 7.37 2.78 -4.67
CA PRO A 3 6.95 2.48 -3.30
C PRO A 3 8.10 2.44 -2.30
N GLU A 4 9.31 2.14 -2.75
CA GLU A 4 10.52 2.16 -1.93
C GLU A 4 11.03 3.58 -1.63
N GLY A 5 10.60 4.56 -2.39
CA GLY A 5 11.07 5.95 -2.42
C GLY A 5 11.80 6.29 -3.72
N PRO A 6 12.10 7.57 -3.97
CA PRO A 6 12.79 8.02 -5.18
C PRO A 6 14.13 7.30 -5.38
N ASN A 7 14.32 6.70 -6.55
CA ASN A 7 15.51 5.91 -6.90
C ASN A 7 15.76 4.70 -5.96
N GLY A 8 14.73 4.19 -5.29
CA GLY A 8 14.87 3.12 -4.30
C GLY A 8 15.40 3.58 -2.94
N GLU A 9 15.54 4.90 -2.71
CA GLU A 9 15.95 5.45 -1.43
C GLU A 9 14.73 5.60 -0.49
N PRO A 10 14.74 5.01 0.70
CA PRO A 10 13.59 5.02 1.61
C PRO A 10 13.49 6.34 2.40
N ASP A 11 13.35 7.45 1.67
CA ASP A 11 13.18 8.80 2.22
C ASP A 11 11.72 9.27 2.05
N PRO A 12 10.91 9.31 3.14
CA PRO A 12 9.52 9.70 3.07
C PRO A 12 9.29 11.14 2.59
N LEU A 13 10.18 12.08 2.90
CA LEU A 13 10.00 13.48 2.48
C LEU A 13 10.28 13.67 0.98
N LYS A 14 11.28 12.99 0.44
CA LYS A 14 11.49 12.94 -1.01
C LYS A 14 10.32 12.24 -1.70
N SER A 15 9.83 11.14 -1.11
CA SER A 15 8.66 10.43 -1.62
C SER A 15 7.40 11.32 -1.65
N ALA A 16 7.19 12.18 -0.64
CA ALA A 16 6.08 13.13 -0.63
C ALA A 16 6.09 14.07 -1.85
N HIS A 17 7.27 14.51 -2.27
CA HIS A 17 7.41 15.30 -3.49
C HIS A 17 6.98 14.52 -4.74
N ASP A 18 7.46 13.28 -4.90
CA ASP A 18 7.13 12.44 -6.06
C ASP A 18 5.65 12.05 -6.10
N VAL A 19 5.06 11.78 -4.94
CA VAL A 19 3.62 11.54 -4.79
C VAL A 19 2.84 12.75 -5.31
N ARG A 20 3.18 13.97 -4.87
CA ARG A 20 2.52 15.20 -5.34
C ARG A 20 2.68 15.40 -6.85
N VAL A 21 3.88 15.22 -7.39
CA VAL A 21 4.13 15.35 -8.83
C VAL A 21 3.28 14.36 -9.62
N THR A 22 3.19 13.12 -9.18
CA THR A 22 2.42 12.07 -9.85
C THR A 22 0.92 12.35 -9.79
N PHE A 23 0.39 12.62 -8.59
CA PHE A 23 -1.04 12.87 -8.39
C PHE A 23 -1.49 14.20 -9.03
N LYS A 24 -0.63 15.21 -9.05
CA LYS A 24 -0.90 16.46 -9.77
C LYS A 24 -1.10 16.26 -11.27
N ARG A 25 -0.43 15.29 -11.90
CA ARG A 25 -0.66 14.92 -13.31
C ARG A 25 -2.07 14.35 -13.52
N MET A 26 -2.68 13.82 -12.49
CA MET A 26 -4.08 13.39 -12.43
C MET A 26 -5.00 14.52 -11.92
N ALA A 27 -4.50 15.76 -11.82
CA ALA A 27 -5.16 16.95 -11.25
C ALA A 27 -5.69 16.74 -9.81
N MET A 28 -5.06 15.84 -9.04
CA MET A 28 -5.38 15.61 -7.63
C MET A 28 -4.63 16.60 -6.75
N ASN A 29 -5.33 17.17 -5.76
CA ASN A 29 -4.72 17.93 -4.67
C ASN A 29 -4.25 17.00 -3.54
N ASP A 30 -3.66 17.57 -2.48
CA ASP A 30 -3.14 16.80 -1.36
C ASP A 30 -4.25 16.02 -0.62
N GLU A 31 -5.44 16.61 -0.45
CA GLU A 31 -6.59 15.94 0.18
C GLU A 31 -7.06 14.73 -0.64
N GLU A 32 -7.26 14.91 -1.93
CA GLU A 32 -7.64 13.83 -2.85
C GLU A 32 -6.56 12.74 -2.92
N THR A 33 -5.29 13.14 -2.84
CA THR A 33 -4.14 12.22 -2.83
C THR A 33 -4.14 11.35 -1.58
N VAL A 34 -4.24 11.95 -0.39
CA VAL A 34 -4.30 11.22 0.89
C VAL A 34 -5.52 10.31 0.93
N ALA A 35 -6.68 10.80 0.51
CA ALA A 35 -7.91 10.00 0.47
C ALA A 35 -7.79 8.79 -0.45
N LEU A 36 -7.24 8.94 -1.65
CA LEU A 36 -7.08 7.82 -2.60
C LEU A 36 -6.06 6.80 -2.12
N VAL A 37 -4.93 7.22 -1.57
CA VAL A 37 -3.92 6.31 -1.04
C VAL A 37 -4.48 5.52 0.14
N ALA A 38 -5.02 6.21 1.15
CA ALA A 38 -5.55 5.57 2.34
C ALA A 38 -6.75 4.64 2.04
N GLY A 39 -7.69 5.10 1.21
CA GLY A 39 -8.85 4.29 0.82
C GLY A 39 -8.48 3.07 -0.01
N GLY A 40 -7.51 3.20 -0.93
CA GLY A 40 -6.97 2.08 -1.69
C GLY A 40 -6.27 1.06 -0.79
N HIS A 41 -5.42 1.54 0.11
CA HIS A 41 -4.63 0.70 1.02
C HIS A 41 -5.44 0.17 2.23
N THR A 42 -6.69 0.58 2.41
CA THR A 42 -7.63 -0.07 3.34
C THR A 42 -7.89 -1.52 2.93
N PHE A 43 -7.84 -1.82 1.64
CA PHE A 43 -8.11 -3.15 1.10
C PHE A 43 -6.85 -3.87 0.63
N GLY A 44 -6.86 -5.21 0.80
CA GLY A 44 -5.87 -6.09 0.21
C GLY A 44 -4.49 -6.00 0.83
N LYS A 45 -3.53 -6.48 0.06
CA LYS A 45 -2.11 -6.49 0.40
C LYS A 45 -1.26 -6.33 -0.85
N ALA A 46 -0.02 -5.91 -0.68
CA ALA A 46 1.00 -6.06 -1.71
C ALA A 46 1.50 -7.51 -1.74
N HIS A 47 1.81 -8.03 -2.93
CA HIS A 47 2.28 -9.37 -3.18
C HIS A 47 3.72 -9.34 -3.70
N GLY A 48 4.64 -9.76 -2.87
CA GLY A 48 6.08 -9.76 -3.15
C GLY A 48 6.78 -10.93 -2.48
N ALA A 49 6.23 -12.16 -2.65
CA ALA A 49 6.73 -13.37 -2.01
C ALA A 49 8.16 -13.75 -2.45
N ALA A 50 8.61 -13.27 -3.62
CA ALA A 50 9.97 -13.46 -4.15
C ALA A 50 10.30 -12.37 -5.16
N ASP A 51 11.50 -12.41 -5.74
CA ASP A 51 11.99 -11.43 -6.70
C ASP A 51 11.12 -11.43 -7.98
N PRO A 52 10.46 -10.30 -8.32
CA PRO A 52 9.64 -10.23 -9.52
C PRO A 52 10.47 -10.34 -10.82
N ASP A 53 11.71 -9.90 -10.83
CA ASP A 53 12.57 -9.99 -12.02
C ASP A 53 12.94 -11.43 -12.37
N GLU A 54 12.92 -12.33 -11.36
CA GLU A 54 13.20 -13.75 -11.57
C GLU A 54 11.94 -14.55 -11.90
N PHE A 55 10.81 -14.24 -11.26
CA PHE A 55 9.65 -15.15 -11.26
C PHE A 55 8.42 -14.60 -11.99
N VAL A 56 8.31 -13.29 -12.24
CA VAL A 56 7.14 -12.69 -12.88
C VAL A 56 7.29 -12.72 -14.39
N GLY A 57 6.25 -13.21 -15.07
CA GLY A 57 6.16 -13.20 -16.53
C GLY A 57 5.80 -11.82 -17.08
N PRO A 58 5.60 -11.72 -18.39
CA PRO A 58 5.24 -10.46 -19.04
C PRO A 58 3.89 -9.93 -18.51
N GLU A 59 3.67 -8.63 -18.72
CA GLU A 59 2.41 -7.97 -18.36
C GLU A 59 1.20 -8.73 -18.90
N PRO A 60 0.06 -8.73 -18.18
CA PRO A 60 -1.13 -9.50 -18.57
C PRO A 60 -1.83 -8.95 -19.82
N HIS A 61 -1.38 -7.83 -20.40
CA HIS A 61 -1.91 -7.32 -21.66
C HIS A 61 -1.76 -8.35 -22.79
N GLY A 62 -2.87 -8.82 -23.31
CA GLY A 62 -2.88 -9.89 -24.33
C GLY A 62 -2.69 -11.31 -23.79
N ALA A 63 -2.61 -11.49 -22.48
CA ALA A 63 -2.60 -12.82 -21.87
C ALA A 63 -3.94 -13.55 -22.04
N PRO A 64 -3.94 -14.88 -22.13
CA PRO A 64 -5.18 -15.65 -22.14
C PRO A 64 -5.94 -15.48 -20.82
N MET A 65 -7.26 -15.69 -20.86
CA MET A 65 -8.14 -15.42 -19.73
C MET A 65 -7.77 -16.25 -18.49
N GLU A 66 -7.25 -17.44 -18.68
CA GLU A 66 -6.80 -18.34 -17.62
C GLU A 66 -5.62 -17.76 -16.80
N GLU A 67 -4.85 -16.86 -17.41
CA GLU A 67 -3.68 -16.24 -16.78
C GLU A 67 -3.96 -14.84 -16.20
N MET A 68 -5.15 -14.27 -16.46
CA MET A 68 -5.49 -12.89 -16.07
C MET A 68 -6.11 -12.77 -14.68
N SER A 69 -6.59 -13.85 -14.07
CA SER A 69 -7.39 -13.80 -12.85
C SER A 69 -6.63 -13.32 -11.61
N THR A 70 -5.32 -13.46 -11.59
CA THR A 70 -4.44 -13.08 -10.47
C THR A 70 -3.41 -12.00 -10.84
N GLY A 71 -3.55 -11.37 -11.99
CA GLY A 71 -2.59 -10.40 -12.51
C GLY A 71 -1.47 -11.06 -13.31
N TRP A 72 -0.22 -10.73 -13.00
CA TRP A 72 0.92 -11.31 -13.70
C TRP A 72 1.09 -12.79 -13.39
N LYS A 73 1.34 -13.57 -14.43
CA LYS A 73 1.76 -14.96 -14.26
C LYS A 73 3.11 -15.00 -13.55
N ASN A 74 3.22 -15.82 -12.51
CA ASN A 74 4.49 -16.06 -11.85
C ASN A 74 4.75 -17.56 -11.67
N THR A 75 6.02 -17.92 -11.58
CA THR A 75 6.51 -19.29 -11.49
C THR A 75 7.00 -19.65 -10.08
N TYR A 76 6.83 -18.75 -9.11
CA TYR A 76 7.25 -19.00 -7.74
C TYR A 76 6.26 -19.92 -7.03
N LYS A 77 6.72 -21.14 -6.68
CA LYS A 77 5.91 -22.16 -6.01
C LYS A 77 4.53 -22.36 -6.66
N SER A 78 3.44 -22.09 -5.91
CA SER A 78 2.08 -22.21 -6.44
C SER A 78 1.66 -21.07 -7.38
N GLY A 79 2.34 -19.94 -7.33
CA GLY A 79 2.03 -18.73 -8.09
C GLY A 79 0.80 -17.96 -7.62
N VAL A 80 0.10 -18.42 -6.58
CA VAL A 80 -1.14 -17.84 -6.07
C VAL A 80 -1.13 -17.67 -4.56
N LEU A 81 -2.08 -16.92 -4.01
CA LEU A 81 -2.23 -16.68 -2.57
C LEU A 81 -0.93 -16.14 -1.94
N ASN A 82 -0.36 -16.84 -0.97
CA ASN A 82 0.88 -16.44 -0.29
C ASN A 82 2.12 -16.48 -1.21
N ASP A 83 2.04 -17.18 -2.33
CA ASP A 83 3.10 -17.28 -3.33
C ASP A 83 2.89 -16.31 -4.51
N ALA A 84 1.88 -15.45 -4.45
CA ALA A 84 1.62 -14.45 -5.50
C ALA A 84 2.71 -13.36 -5.52
N ILE A 85 3.05 -12.90 -6.73
CA ILE A 85 3.99 -11.80 -6.94
C ILE A 85 3.38 -10.84 -7.95
N THR A 86 3.24 -9.58 -7.54
CA THR A 86 2.85 -8.46 -8.43
C THR A 86 3.85 -7.30 -8.33
N SER A 87 4.58 -7.22 -7.21
CA SER A 87 5.61 -6.22 -6.95
C SER A 87 6.67 -6.82 -6.02
N GLY A 88 7.71 -6.06 -5.73
CA GLY A 88 8.71 -6.44 -4.72
C GLY A 88 8.28 -6.17 -3.29
N ILE A 89 7.17 -5.47 -3.07
CA ILE A 89 6.64 -5.14 -1.74
C ILE A 89 5.75 -6.28 -1.25
N GLU A 90 5.82 -6.65 0.03
CA GLU A 90 5.04 -7.75 0.61
C GLU A 90 4.34 -7.34 1.89
N GLY A 91 3.04 -7.57 1.98
CA GLY A 91 2.24 -7.47 3.19
C GLY A 91 1.00 -6.60 3.10
N PRO A 92 0.11 -6.70 4.09
CA PRO A 92 -1.09 -5.88 4.23
C PRO A 92 -0.77 -4.55 4.93
N TRP A 93 -1.55 -3.53 4.63
CA TRP A 93 -1.50 -2.24 5.32
C TRP A 93 -2.33 -2.22 6.61
N THR A 94 -3.45 -2.99 6.63
CA THR A 94 -4.43 -2.96 7.72
C THR A 94 -4.66 -4.35 8.32
N PRO A 95 -5.13 -4.44 9.58
CA PRO A 95 -5.45 -5.71 10.21
C PRO A 95 -6.65 -6.43 9.58
N ASN A 96 -7.55 -5.68 8.91
CA ASN A 96 -8.77 -6.18 8.28
C ASN A 96 -8.79 -5.87 6.78
N PRO A 97 -7.95 -6.51 5.95
CA PRO A 97 -7.73 -6.11 4.56
C PRO A 97 -8.92 -6.38 3.61
N ILE A 98 -10.04 -6.82 4.12
CA ILE A 98 -11.29 -7.04 3.37
C ILE A 98 -12.44 -6.14 3.84
N GLN A 99 -12.16 -5.17 4.72
CA GLN A 99 -13.15 -4.30 5.30
C GLN A 99 -12.80 -2.83 5.06
N TRP A 100 -13.83 -2.01 4.75
CA TRP A 100 -13.71 -0.56 4.77
C TRP A 100 -13.82 -0.06 6.21
N ASP A 101 -12.77 0.57 6.70
CA ASP A 101 -12.68 1.16 8.03
C ASP A 101 -11.60 2.26 8.10
N ALA A 102 -11.35 2.79 9.28
CA ALA A 102 -10.32 3.81 9.53
C ALA A 102 -8.96 3.21 9.92
N ASP A 103 -8.79 1.89 9.87
CA ASP A 103 -7.61 1.19 10.37
C ASP A 103 -6.31 1.65 9.68
N PHE A 104 -6.36 2.08 8.41
CA PHE A 104 -5.15 2.58 7.74
C PHE A 104 -4.54 3.77 8.48
N PHE A 105 -5.34 4.77 8.84
CA PHE A 105 -4.85 5.94 9.57
C PHE A 105 -4.50 5.61 11.02
N ASP A 106 -5.29 4.77 11.69
CA ASP A 106 -5.01 4.32 13.05
C ASP A 106 -3.63 3.66 13.12
N VAL A 107 -3.37 2.72 12.23
CA VAL A 107 -2.09 2.00 12.15
C VAL A 107 -0.95 2.92 11.75
N LEU A 108 -1.12 3.73 10.69
CA LEU A 108 -0.10 4.64 10.20
C LEU A 108 0.36 5.63 11.28
N LEU A 109 -0.60 6.25 11.97
CA LEU A 109 -0.34 7.36 12.90
C LEU A 109 0.13 6.89 14.27
N ASN A 110 -0.45 5.81 14.81
CA ASN A 110 -0.25 5.39 16.19
C ASN A 110 0.90 4.39 16.39
N TYR A 111 1.40 3.74 15.34
CA TYR A 111 2.55 2.84 15.45
C TYR A 111 3.86 3.56 15.15
N ASP A 112 4.93 3.11 15.81
CA ASP A 112 6.29 3.43 15.41
C ASP A 112 6.74 2.45 14.34
N TRP A 113 7.43 2.97 13.33
CA TRP A 113 7.82 2.25 12.13
C TRP A 113 9.33 2.20 11.97
N GLU A 114 9.84 1.05 11.62
CA GLU A 114 11.25 0.82 11.28
C GLU A 114 11.40 0.28 9.86
N LEU A 115 12.51 0.64 9.24
CA LEU A 115 12.82 0.19 7.89
C LEU A 115 13.20 -1.29 7.90
N THR A 116 12.64 -2.03 6.96
CA THR A 116 12.93 -3.45 6.74
C THR A 116 13.01 -3.76 5.25
N LYS A 117 13.18 -5.03 4.92
CA LYS A 117 13.11 -5.53 3.55
C LYS A 117 12.05 -6.61 3.41
N SER A 118 11.38 -6.59 2.27
CA SER A 118 10.48 -7.66 1.84
C SER A 118 11.26 -8.95 1.53
N PRO A 119 10.58 -10.09 1.35
CA PRO A 119 11.23 -11.31 0.84
C PRO A 119 11.94 -11.13 -0.51
N ALA A 120 11.45 -10.22 -1.35
CA ALA A 120 12.07 -9.86 -2.64
C ALA A 120 13.26 -8.89 -2.49
N GLY A 121 13.56 -8.41 -1.28
CA GLY A 121 14.66 -7.49 -1.02
C GLY A 121 14.30 -6.00 -1.14
N ALA A 122 13.06 -5.65 -1.49
CA ALA A 122 12.60 -4.27 -1.58
C ALA A 122 12.48 -3.62 -0.20
N HIS A 123 12.78 -2.31 -0.12
CA HIS A 123 12.61 -1.55 1.12
C HIS A 123 11.12 -1.34 1.43
N GLN A 124 10.74 -1.65 2.65
CA GLN A 124 9.41 -1.37 3.21
C GLN A 124 9.52 -1.09 4.71
N TRP A 125 8.43 -0.68 5.33
CA TRP A 125 8.39 -0.33 6.74
C TRP A 125 7.52 -1.32 7.49
N THR A 126 7.94 -1.72 8.69
CA THR A 126 7.20 -2.60 9.60
C THR A 126 7.02 -1.93 10.95
N PRO A 127 5.94 -2.22 11.70
CA PRO A 127 5.80 -1.70 13.05
C PRO A 127 6.93 -2.21 13.93
N THR A 128 7.47 -1.34 14.79
CA THR A 128 8.45 -1.73 15.81
C THR A 128 7.82 -2.68 16.83
N ALA A 129 8.62 -3.50 17.48
CA ALA A 129 8.15 -4.39 18.54
C ALA A 129 7.47 -3.63 19.71
N ALA A 130 7.91 -2.39 19.98
CA ALA A 130 7.34 -1.53 21.02
C ALA A 130 5.91 -1.08 20.71
N SER A 131 5.50 -1.08 19.44
CA SER A 131 4.16 -0.67 19.02
C SER A 131 3.08 -1.66 19.42
N ASN A 132 3.41 -2.88 19.82
CA ASN A 132 2.45 -3.96 20.10
C ASN A 132 1.38 -4.07 18.98
N ALA A 133 1.84 -4.06 17.74
CA ALA A 133 1.02 -3.89 16.57
C ALA A 133 0.08 -5.08 16.35
N ARG A 134 -1.13 -4.78 15.87
CA ARG A 134 -2.04 -5.81 15.34
C ARG A 134 -1.42 -6.48 14.12
N THR A 135 -1.88 -7.67 13.81
CA THR A 135 -1.49 -8.45 12.63
C THR A 135 -2.69 -8.68 11.72
N ALA A 136 -2.45 -9.06 10.49
CA ALA A 136 -3.49 -9.43 9.55
C ALA A 136 -3.47 -10.92 9.21
N PRO A 137 -4.56 -11.50 8.70
CA PRO A 137 -4.54 -12.85 8.12
C PRO A 137 -3.65 -12.88 6.87
N THR A 138 -3.09 -14.05 6.56
CA THR A 138 -2.43 -14.25 5.27
C THR A 138 -3.45 -14.47 4.16
N ALA A 139 -3.02 -14.35 2.91
CA ALA A 139 -3.91 -14.59 1.76
C ALA A 139 -4.30 -16.08 1.62
N GLY A 140 -3.49 -16.99 2.16
CA GLY A 140 -3.70 -18.45 2.03
C GLY A 140 -4.49 -19.06 3.18
N ASP A 141 -4.38 -18.52 4.38
CA ASP A 141 -5.05 -19.05 5.59
C ASP A 141 -5.43 -17.92 6.54
N ALA A 142 -6.71 -17.80 6.83
CA ALA A 142 -7.23 -16.79 7.76
C ALA A 142 -6.73 -16.95 9.21
N ASN A 143 -6.26 -18.13 9.59
CA ASN A 143 -5.70 -18.41 10.91
C ASN A 143 -4.20 -18.12 11.00
N GLU A 144 -3.51 -18.09 9.88
CA GLU A 144 -2.12 -17.69 9.80
C GLU A 144 -2.02 -16.16 9.81
N ARG A 145 -1.09 -15.62 10.59
CA ARG A 145 -0.98 -14.17 10.81
C ARG A 145 0.33 -13.63 10.25
N GLN A 146 0.26 -12.41 9.71
CA GLN A 146 1.42 -11.69 9.18
C GLN A 146 1.49 -10.27 9.73
N ALA A 147 2.69 -9.71 9.76
CA ALA A 147 2.92 -8.33 10.16
C ALA A 147 2.33 -7.36 9.13
N LEU A 148 1.92 -6.19 9.61
CA LEU A 148 1.54 -5.08 8.75
C LEU A 148 2.79 -4.44 8.13
N MET A 149 2.59 -3.73 7.01
CA MET A 149 3.65 -2.97 6.39
C MET A 149 3.16 -1.61 5.89
N MET A 150 4.10 -0.69 5.68
CA MET A 150 3.90 0.55 4.94
C MET A 150 4.97 0.68 3.88
N THR A 151 4.63 1.27 2.74
CA THR A 151 5.60 1.72 1.75
C THR A 151 6.25 3.02 2.20
N THR A 152 7.35 3.42 1.58
CA THR A 152 7.92 4.76 1.82
C THR A 152 6.96 5.87 1.38
N ALA A 153 6.13 5.61 0.36
CA ALA A 153 5.08 6.53 -0.06
C ALA A 153 3.97 6.68 1.01
N ASP A 154 3.62 5.61 1.74
CA ASP A 154 2.69 5.72 2.87
C ASP A 154 3.32 6.50 4.03
N MET A 155 4.59 6.25 4.31
CA MET A 155 5.30 7.00 5.35
C MET A 155 5.39 8.49 5.05
N ALA A 156 5.30 8.90 3.79
CA ALA A 156 5.16 10.32 3.41
C ALA A 156 3.90 10.94 4.01
N LEU A 157 2.79 10.20 4.11
CA LEU A 157 1.53 10.68 4.70
C LEU A 157 1.64 10.94 6.22
N LYS A 158 2.62 10.31 6.88
CA LYS A 158 2.93 10.55 8.31
C LYS A 158 4.03 11.58 8.51
N ARG A 159 4.97 11.75 7.58
CA ARG A 159 6.18 12.54 7.77
C ARG A 159 6.13 13.93 7.13
N ASP A 160 5.42 14.10 6.02
CA ASP A 160 5.21 15.39 5.41
C ASP A 160 4.17 16.20 6.19
N PRO A 161 4.47 17.45 6.62
CA PRO A 161 3.59 18.21 7.50
C PRO A 161 2.20 18.49 6.94
N GLU A 162 2.06 18.68 5.63
CA GLU A 162 0.76 18.98 5.02
C GLU A 162 -0.06 17.68 4.84
N PHE A 163 0.56 16.60 4.41
CA PHE A 163 -0.11 15.30 4.38
C PHE A 163 -0.52 14.83 5.78
N LEU A 164 0.34 15.03 6.78
CA LEU A 164 0.06 14.64 8.17
C LEU A 164 -1.22 15.33 8.71
N LYS A 165 -1.38 16.64 8.47
CA LYS A 165 -2.59 17.36 8.88
C LYS A 165 -3.86 16.75 8.29
N ILE A 166 -3.81 16.35 7.01
CA ILE A 166 -4.93 15.72 6.33
C ILE A 166 -5.17 14.32 6.91
N SER A 167 -4.12 13.53 7.10
CA SER A 167 -4.19 12.19 7.67
C SER A 167 -4.79 12.20 9.08
N GLN A 168 -4.39 13.14 9.93
CA GLN A 168 -4.96 13.33 11.26
C GLN A 168 -6.43 13.71 11.22
N ARG A 169 -6.81 14.66 10.33
CA ARG A 169 -8.22 15.02 10.16
C ARG A 169 -9.07 13.84 9.73
N PHE A 170 -8.61 13.03 8.80
CA PHE A 170 -9.34 11.86 8.32
C PHE A 170 -9.39 10.72 9.36
N HIS A 171 -8.36 10.60 10.19
CA HIS A 171 -8.38 9.70 11.34
C HIS A 171 -9.44 10.12 12.37
N ASP A 172 -9.55 11.43 12.65
CA ASP A 172 -10.48 11.96 13.66
C ASP A 172 -11.92 12.07 13.14
N ASP A 173 -12.10 12.22 11.81
CA ASP A 173 -13.42 12.35 11.15
C ASP A 173 -13.51 11.37 9.98
N HIS A 174 -13.98 10.16 10.29
CA HIS A 174 -14.14 9.09 9.31
C HIS A 174 -15.14 9.45 8.20
N ALA A 175 -16.19 10.21 8.52
CA ALA A 175 -17.18 10.62 7.52
C ALA A 175 -16.58 11.60 6.50
N ALA A 176 -15.69 12.50 6.94
CA ALA A 176 -14.94 13.37 6.04
C ALA A 176 -13.98 12.56 5.13
N PHE A 177 -13.38 11.50 5.64
CA PHE A 177 -12.56 10.58 4.83
C PHE A 177 -13.39 9.86 3.78
N GLU A 178 -14.55 9.30 4.15
CA GLU A 178 -15.44 8.61 3.21
C GLU A 178 -15.90 9.51 2.06
N ASP A 179 -16.34 10.74 2.37
CA ASP A 179 -16.75 11.71 1.35
C ASP A 179 -15.58 12.09 0.43
N ALA A 180 -14.41 12.37 1.02
CA ALA A 180 -13.21 12.73 0.25
C ALA A 180 -12.76 11.59 -0.67
N PHE A 181 -12.76 10.33 -0.17
CA PHE A 181 -12.43 9.17 -0.99
C PHE A 181 -13.44 8.96 -2.12
N ALA A 182 -14.74 9.05 -1.84
CA ALA A 182 -15.77 8.87 -2.86
C ALA A 182 -15.63 9.91 -4.00
N ARG A 183 -15.37 11.17 -3.65
CA ARG A 183 -15.16 12.23 -4.64
C ARG A 183 -13.87 12.05 -5.44
N ALA A 184 -12.78 11.71 -4.78
CA ALA A 184 -11.50 11.48 -5.43
C ALA A 184 -11.54 10.25 -6.35
N TRP A 185 -12.19 9.18 -5.92
CA TRP A 185 -12.42 7.98 -6.73
C TRP A 185 -13.30 8.28 -7.95
N TYR A 186 -14.40 9.01 -7.76
CA TYR A 186 -15.23 9.44 -8.89
C TYR A 186 -14.42 10.26 -9.89
N LYS A 187 -13.66 11.25 -9.42
CA LYS A 187 -12.79 12.06 -10.26
C LYS A 187 -11.75 11.23 -11.01
N LEU A 188 -11.15 10.24 -10.35
CA LEU A 188 -10.15 9.35 -10.96
C LEU A 188 -10.75 8.51 -12.09
N THR A 189 -11.96 7.98 -11.91
CA THR A 189 -12.58 7.02 -12.82
C THR A 189 -13.40 7.66 -13.96
N HIS A 190 -13.68 8.97 -13.88
CA HIS A 190 -14.52 9.70 -14.85
C HIS A 190 -13.74 10.81 -15.59
N ARG A 191 -12.48 10.61 -15.83
CA ARG A 191 -11.61 11.54 -16.57
C ARG A 191 -11.49 11.15 -18.03
#